data_3fe06969e9eb72558c8b2eb0e4d5cef6
#
_entry.id   3fe06969e9eb72558c8b2eb0e4d5cef6
#
_cell.length_a   1.000
_cell.length_b   1.000
_cell.length_c   1.000
_cell.angle_alpha   90.00
_cell.angle_beta   90.00
_cell.angle_gamma   90.00
#
_symmetry.space_group_name_H-M   'P 1'
#
loop_
_entity.id
_entity.type
_entity.pdbx_description
1 polymer ?
#
loop_
_entity_poly.entity_id
_entity_poly.type
_entity_poly.pdbx_seq_one_letter_code
_entity_poly.pdbx_strand_id
1 'polypeptide(L)'
;MPTVRGLNIEKFIAYRPAVPSVAISFVTANDRAYDPSLYQQLIPVYRRYAKVLVINADDIQFPVDGCQLFNRQAAAQIRQLPRDYPQYSIVVHCNAGVSRTGSIVKFLHEHFHYTLQGRQKFSYNPYITQLLERSVIH
;
A
#
# COMPACT_ATOMS: atom_id res chain seq x y z
N MET A 1 -5.08 13.46 14.32
CA MET A 1 -5.63 12.86 13.09
C MET A 1 -4.63 11.86 12.51
N PRO A 2 -5.04 10.65 12.18
CA PRO A 2 -4.13 9.71 11.52
C PRO A 2 -3.74 10.19 10.12
N THR A 3 -2.53 9.84 9.72
CA THR A 3 -1.98 10.24 8.44
C THR A 3 -1.77 9.03 7.54
N VAL A 4 -1.69 9.27 6.24
CA VAL A 4 -1.27 8.28 5.25
C VAL A 4 -0.06 8.81 4.48
N ARG A 5 0.95 7.96 4.33
CA ARG A 5 2.18 8.26 3.60
C ARG A 5 2.45 7.19 2.57
N GLY A 6 2.76 7.60 1.34
CA GLY A 6 3.15 6.69 0.28
C GLY A 6 4.65 6.78 0.01
N LEU A 7 5.31 5.63 -0.16
CA LEU A 7 6.76 5.54 -0.33
C LEU A 7 7.12 4.53 -1.42
N ASN A 8 8.29 4.72 -2.03
CA ASN A 8 8.91 3.66 -2.81
C ASN A 8 9.57 2.65 -1.84
N ILE A 9 10.05 1.54 -2.38
CA ILE A 9 10.63 0.47 -1.55
C ILE A 9 11.86 0.95 -0.75
N GLU A 10 12.77 1.71 -1.35
CA GLU A 10 13.97 2.19 -0.68
C GLU A 10 13.63 3.10 0.49
N LYS A 11 12.73 4.04 0.25
CA LYS A 11 12.29 4.98 1.30
C LYS A 11 11.52 4.27 2.40
N PHE A 12 10.71 3.26 2.04
CA PHE A 12 9.99 2.46 3.03
C PHE A 12 10.95 1.74 3.98
N ILE A 13 12.00 1.13 3.43
CA ILE A 13 13.01 0.44 4.24
C ILE A 13 13.71 1.41 5.20
N ALA A 14 13.98 2.63 4.76
CA ALA A 14 14.63 3.65 5.58
C ALA A 14 13.70 4.34 6.57
N TYR A 15 12.40 4.32 6.33
CA TYR A 15 11.43 5.09 7.11
C TYR A 15 11.20 4.48 8.49
N ARG A 16 11.24 5.33 9.52
CA ARG A 16 10.91 4.95 10.89
C ARG A 16 9.73 5.78 11.37
N PRO A 17 8.54 5.16 11.55
CA PRO A 17 7.36 5.90 11.99
C PRO A 17 7.59 6.56 13.35
N ALA A 18 7.21 7.82 13.47
CA ALA A 18 7.29 8.56 14.73
C ALA A 18 6.07 8.32 15.63
N VAL A 19 5.00 7.78 15.07
CA VAL A 19 3.74 7.47 15.77
C VAL A 19 3.35 6.02 15.48
N PRO A 20 2.48 5.42 16.32
CA PRO A 20 1.99 4.07 16.03
C PRO A 20 1.39 3.97 14.65
N SER A 21 1.87 3.03 13.85
CA SER A 21 1.52 2.93 12.44
C SER A 21 1.31 1.47 12.02
N VAL A 22 0.51 1.31 10.98
CA VAL A 22 0.36 0.05 10.25
C VAL A 22 0.85 0.25 8.82
N ALA A 23 1.23 -0.82 8.15
CA ALA A 23 1.78 -0.74 6.81
C ALA A 23 0.97 -1.56 5.82
N ILE A 24 0.89 -1.06 4.58
CA ILE A 24 0.41 -1.80 3.42
C ILE A 24 1.60 -1.97 2.49
N SER A 25 2.01 -3.21 2.28
CA SER A 25 3.25 -3.55 1.57
C SER A 25 2.94 -4.35 0.31
N PHE A 26 3.11 -3.72 -0.85
CA PHE A 26 2.96 -4.40 -2.14
C PHE A 26 4.25 -5.14 -2.49
N VAL A 27 4.19 -6.46 -2.53
CA VAL A 27 5.33 -7.32 -2.85
C VAL A 27 4.85 -8.48 -3.71
N THR A 28 5.44 -8.61 -4.90
CA THR A 28 5.20 -9.74 -5.80
C THR A 28 6.50 -10.43 -6.15
N ALA A 29 6.42 -11.58 -6.82
CA ALA A 29 7.60 -12.25 -7.35
C ALA A 29 8.37 -11.35 -8.33
N ASN A 30 7.65 -10.56 -9.13
CA ASN A 30 8.26 -9.62 -10.07
C ASN A 30 9.01 -8.50 -9.34
N ASP A 31 8.44 -7.97 -8.28
CA ASP A 31 9.11 -6.96 -7.44
C ASP A 31 10.40 -7.52 -6.86
N ARG A 32 10.36 -8.74 -6.31
CA ARG A 32 11.53 -9.40 -5.73
C ARG A 32 12.61 -9.68 -6.77
N ALA A 33 12.21 -10.05 -7.99
CA ALA A 33 13.13 -10.30 -9.07
C ALA A 33 13.82 -9.04 -9.58
N TYR A 34 13.15 -7.89 -9.44
CA TYR A 34 13.71 -6.60 -9.85
C TYR A 34 14.92 -6.21 -8.99
N ASP A 35 14.84 -6.38 -7.67
CA ASP A 35 15.94 -6.10 -6.74
C ASP A 35 15.88 -7.04 -5.54
N PRO A 36 16.39 -8.27 -5.66
CA PRO A 36 16.29 -9.26 -4.58
C PRO A 36 16.92 -8.81 -3.25
N SER A 37 18.06 -8.13 -3.31
CA SER A 37 18.75 -7.72 -2.08
C SER A 37 17.96 -6.67 -1.29
N LEU A 38 17.29 -5.79 -2.00
CA LEU A 38 16.47 -4.75 -1.37
C LEU A 38 15.24 -5.37 -0.69
N TYR A 39 14.54 -6.26 -1.39
CA TYR A 39 13.34 -6.91 -0.85
C TYR A 39 13.63 -7.87 0.31
N GLN A 40 14.85 -8.39 0.43
CA GLN A 40 15.26 -9.19 1.58
C GLN A 40 15.26 -8.38 2.90
N GLN A 41 15.34 -7.07 2.82
CA GLN A 41 15.39 -6.20 3.98
C GLN A 41 14.02 -5.92 4.60
N LEU A 42 12.92 -6.40 4.00
CA LEU A 42 11.56 -6.08 4.45
C LEU A 42 11.19 -6.68 5.79
N ILE A 43 11.59 -7.92 6.07
CA ILE A 43 11.16 -8.62 7.30
C ILE A 43 11.52 -7.83 8.57
N PRO A 44 12.77 -7.37 8.78
CA PRO A 44 13.06 -6.55 9.94
C PRO A 44 12.36 -5.21 9.94
N VAL A 45 12.10 -4.64 8.75
CA VAL A 45 11.35 -3.37 8.63
C VAL A 45 9.91 -3.54 9.09
N TYR A 46 9.28 -4.68 8.80
CA TYR A 46 7.90 -4.95 9.21
C TYR A 46 7.71 -4.91 10.71
N ARG A 47 8.74 -5.20 11.50
CA ARG A 47 8.68 -5.16 12.96
C ARG A 47 8.49 -3.75 13.53
N ARG A 48 8.67 -2.71 12.70
CA ARG A 48 8.43 -1.31 13.09
C ARG A 48 6.95 -0.96 13.15
N TYR A 49 6.08 -1.84 12.68
CA TYR A 49 4.64 -1.58 12.50
C TYR A 49 3.81 -2.49 13.39
N ALA A 50 2.67 -1.97 13.86
CA ALA A 50 1.73 -2.75 14.66
C ALA A 50 1.07 -3.87 13.84
N LYS A 51 0.90 -3.64 12.54
CA LYS A 51 0.32 -4.59 11.61
C LYS A 51 0.90 -4.32 10.23
N VAL A 52 1.19 -5.37 9.48
CA VAL A 52 1.57 -5.26 8.06
C VAL A 52 0.60 -6.08 7.24
N LEU A 53 -0.02 -5.43 6.27
CA LEU A 53 -0.85 -6.08 5.27
C LEU A 53 -0.02 -6.21 3.99
N VAL A 54 0.37 -7.43 3.65
CA VAL A 54 1.14 -7.70 2.43
C VAL A 54 0.16 -7.99 1.30
N ILE A 55 0.29 -7.22 0.22
CA ILE A 55 -0.57 -7.35 -0.97
C ILE A 55 0.27 -7.89 -2.14
N ASN A 56 -0.14 -9.04 -2.65
CA ASN A 56 0.50 -9.67 -3.80
C ASN A 56 -0.21 -9.24 -5.09
N ALA A 57 0.09 -8.04 -5.56
CA ALA A 57 -0.50 -7.49 -6.78
C ALA A 57 0.53 -6.67 -7.53
N ASP A 58 0.71 -6.98 -8.82
CA ASP A 58 1.53 -6.21 -9.74
C ASP A 58 0.79 -4.96 -10.22
N ASP A 59 1.51 -4.03 -10.83
CA ASP A 59 0.92 -2.79 -11.34
C ASP A 59 0.37 -3.02 -12.74
N ILE A 60 -0.73 -3.76 -12.82
CA ILE A 60 -1.42 -4.11 -14.05
C ILE A 60 -2.92 -3.84 -13.91
N GLN A 61 -3.63 -3.76 -15.03
CA GLN A 61 -5.07 -3.45 -15.05
C GLN A 61 -5.92 -4.60 -15.61
N PHE A 62 -5.29 -5.63 -16.14
CA PHE A 62 -5.94 -6.81 -16.71
C PHE A 62 -5.00 -8.01 -16.55
N PRO A 63 -5.51 -9.25 -16.68
CA PRO A 63 -4.66 -10.42 -16.50
C PRO A 63 -3.48 -10.43 -17.48
N VAL A 64 -2.28 -10.68 -16.93
CA VAL A 64 -1.04 -10.81 -17.70
C VAL A 64 -0.30 -12.04 -17.18
N ASP A 65 0.17 -12.89 -18.07
CA ASP A 65 0.91 -14.10 -17.70
C ASP A 65 2.13 -13.73 -16.87
N GLY A 66 2.33 -14.47 -15.78
CA GLY A 66 3.45 -14.23 -14.87
C GLY A 66 3.25 -13.08 -13.90
N CYS A 67 2.09 -12.42 -13.91
CA CYS A 67 1.75 -11.31 -13.03
C CYS A 67 0.55 -11.63 -12.16
N GLN A 68 0.47 -10.96 -11.01
CA GLN A 68 -0.66 -11.06 -10.09
C GLN A 68 -1.55 -9.84 -10.23
N LEU A 69 -2.84 -10.06 -10.48
CA LEU A 69 -3.81 -9.00 -10.58
C LEU A 69 -4.38 -8.70 -9.18
N PHE A 70 -4.55 -7.42 -8.87
CA PHE A 70 -5.24 -6.99 -7.65
C PHE A 70 -6.67 -7.55 -7.65
N ASN A 71 -7.18 -7.93 -6.47
CA ASN A 71 -8.47 -8.62 -6.39
C ASN A 71 -9.37 -8.05 -5.28
N ARG A 72 -10.61 -8.55 -5.23
CA ARG A 72 -11.61 -8.11 -4.25
C ARG A 72 -11.21 -8.43 -2.82
N GLN A 73 -10.52 -9.53 -2.60
CA GLN A 73 -10.05 -9.91 -1.27
C GLN A 73 -9.04 -8.89 -0.74
N ALA A 74 -8.08 -8.51 -1.58
CA ALA A 74 -7.11 -7.47 -1.23
C ALA A 74 -7.79 -6.13 -0.94
N ALA A 75 -8.77 -5.75 -1.77
CA ALA A 75 -9.55 -4.54 -1.55
C ALA A 75 -10.29 -4.58 -0.21
N ALA A 76 -10.90 -5.71 0.13
CA ALA A 76 -11.61 -5.88 1.40
C ALA A 76 -10.66 -5.76 2.60
N GLN A 77 -9.47 -6.35 2.50
CA GLN A 77 -8.45 -6.26 3.55
C GLN A 77 -7.98 -4.81 3.77
N ILE A 78 -7.80 -4.07 2.69
CA ILE A 78 -7.40 -2.66 2.77
C ILE A 78 -8.50 -1.83 3.43
N ARG A 79 -9.76 -2.04 3.07
CA ARG A 79 -10.88 -1.32 3.70
C ARG A 79 -11.05 -1.65 5.17
N GLN A 80 -10.73 -2.88 5.57
CA GLN A 80 -10.88 -3.31 6.95
C GLN A 80 -9.80 -2.71 7.85
N LEU A 81 -8.63 -2.40 7.30
CA LEU A 81 -7.48 -1.93 8.08
C LEU A 81 -7.77 -0.67 8.90
N PRO A 82 -8.39 0.40 8.34
CA PRO A 82 -8.74 1.58 9.13
C PRO A 82 -9.77 1.29 10.24
N ARG A 83 -10.60 0.28 10.04
CA ARG A 83 -11.62 -0.11 11.05
C ARG A 83 -11.00 -0.86 12.21
N ASP A 84 -10.00 -1.70 11.93
CA ASP A 84 -9.29 -2.44 12.96
C ASP A 84 -8.27 -1.58 13.71
N TYR A 85 -7.73 -0.55 13.05
CA TYR A 85 -6.68 0.32 13.58
C TYR A 85 -7.05 1.80 13.41
N PRO A 86 -8.17 2.27 14.03
CA PRO A 86 -8.72 3.60 13.71
C PRO A 86 -7.84 4.77 14.11
N GLN A 87 -6.93 4.59 15.07
CA GLN A 87 -6.05 5.66 15.54
C GLN A 87 -4.63 5.56 14.99
N TYR A 88 -4.36 4.58 14.15
CA TYR A 88 -3.02 4.36 13.61
C TYR A 88 -2.85 5.08 12.27
N SER A 89 -1.69 5.65 12.06
CA SER A 89 -1.30 6.13 10.75
C SER A 89 -0.98 4.95 9.82
N ILE A 90 -1.09 5.15 8.52
CA ILE A 90 -0.84 4.11 7.53
C ILE A 90 0.31 4.53 6.62
N VAL A 91 1.25 3.62 6.43
CA VAL A 91 2.36 3.78 5.49
C VAL A 91 2.18 2.76 4.39
N VAL A 92 2.17 3.22 3.14
CA VAL A 92 1.95 2.37 1.97
C VAL A 92 3.19 2.40 1.09
N HIS A 93 3.65 1.26 0.62
CA HIS A 93 4.69 1.24 -0.39
C HIS A 93 4.38 0.26 -1.51
N CYS A 94 4.95 0.53 -2.67
CA CYS A 94 5.14 -0.42 -3.76
C CYS A 94 6.57 -0.25 -4.27
N ASN A 95 6.89 -0.76 -5.44
CA ASN A 95 8.27 -0.65 -5.92
C ASN A 95 8.65 0.82 -6.20
N ALA A 96 7.93 1.49 -7.06
CA ALA A 96 8.19 2.89 -7.43
C ALA A 96 7.54 3.92 -6.48
N GLY A 97 6.55 3.49 -5.69
CA GLY A 97 5.83 4.39 -4.80
C GLY A 97 4.90 5.36 -5.51
N VAL A 98 4.44 5.03 -6.69
CA VAL A 98 3.68 5.95 -7.56
C VAL A 98 2.27 5.45 -7.82
N SER A 99 2.12 4.32 -8.52
CA SER A 99 0.83 3.90 -9.07
C SER A 99 0.01 3.02 -8.12
N ARG A 100 0.51 1.87 -7.71
CA ARG A 100 -0.18 1.01 -6.72
C ARG A 100 -0.36 1.78 -5.42
N THR A 101 0.71 2.40 -4.94
CA THR A 101 0.70 3.25 -3.74
C THR A 101 -0.26 4.42 -3.89
N GLY A 102 -0.23 5.10 -5.02
CA GLY A 102 -1.09 6.25 -5.28
C GLY A 102 -2.57 5.93 -5.17
N SER A 103 -3.00 4.78 -5.70
CA SER A 103 -4.39 4.32 -5.61
C SER A 103 -4.85 4.13 -4.16
N ILE A 104 -3.99 3.55 -3.32
CA ILE A 104 -4.31 3.32 -1.91
C ILE A 104 -4.34 4.63 -1.12
N VAL A 105 -3.36 5.49 -1.32
CA VAL A 105 -3.27 6.79 -0.64
C VAL A 105 -4.49 7.64 -0.96
N LYS A 106 -4.87 7.71 -2.24
CA LYS A 106 -6.06 8.43 -2.69
C LYS A 106 -7.32 7.89 -2.00
N PHE A 107 -7.49 6.58 -1.99
CA PHE A 107 -8.66 5.93 -1.40
C PHE A 107 -8.76 6.24 0.11
N LEU A 108 -7.68 6.09 0.85
CA LEU A 108 -7.68 6.34 2.29
C LEU A 108 -7.93 7.81 2.61
N HIS A 109 -7.35 8.71 1.82
CA HIS A 109 -7.57 10.14 1.99
C HIS A 109 -9.03 10.53 1.72
N GLU A 110 -9.61 10.06 0.63
CA GLU A 110 -10.94 10.46 0.19
C GLU A 110 -12.07 9.79 0.96
N HIS A 111 -11.92 8.52 1.31
CA HIS A 111 -13.01 7.74 1.92
C HIS A 111 -12.87 7.53 3.43
N PHE A 112 -11.67 7.66 3.98
CA PHE A 112 -11.42 7.50 5.41
C PHE A 112 -10.83 8.75 6.07
N HIS A 113 -10.65 9.82 5.31
CA HIS A 113 -10.23 11.13 5.81
C HIS A 113 -8.84 11.16 6.44
N TYR A 114 -7.93 10.29 5.99
CA TYR A 114 -6.53 10.36 6.41
C TYR A 114 -5.89 11.62 5.87
N THR A 115 -5.10 12.29 6.69
CA THR A 115 -4.32 13.43 6.26
C THR A 115 -3.12 12.97 5.44
N LEU A 116 -2.95 13.53 4.26
CA LEU A 116 -1.79 13.22 3.41
C LEU A 116 -0.51 13.72 4.04
N GLN A 117 0.53 12.87 4.05
CA GLN A 117 1.83 13.20 4.61
C GLN A 117 2.92 12.97 3.56
N GLY A 118 3.92 13.86 3.51
CA GLY A 118 4.98 13.80 2.52
C GLY A 118 4.64 14.54 1.24
N ARG A 119 5.66 14.70 0.38
CA ARG A 119 5.54 15.46 -0.87
C ARG A 119 5.83 14.55 -2.06
N GLN A 120 4.95 13.62 -2.32
CA GLN A 120 5.15 12.74 -3.46
C GLN A 120 4.06 12.96 -4.48
N LYS A 121 4.44 12.96 -5.76
CA LYS A 121 3.48 12.94 -6.85
C LYS A 121 3.05 11.51 -7.09
N PHE A 122 1.75 11.26 -7.00
CA PHE A 122 1.19 9.95 -7.26
C PHE A 122 0.55 9.90 -8.62
N SER A 123 0.66 8.75 -9.25
CA SER A 123 -0.24 8.32 -10.30
C SER A 123 -1.22 7.33 -9.69
N TYR A 124 -2.08 6.73 -10.48
CA TYR A 124 -3.07 5.79 -10.00
C TYR A 124 -3.16 4.59 -10.92
N ASN A 125 -3.44 3.42 -10.35
CA ASN A 125 -3.82 2.25 -11.12
C ASN A 125 -5.35 2.22 -11.16
N PRO A 126 -5.99 2.50 -12.31
CA PRO A 126 -7.46 2.60 -12.37
C PRO A 126 -8.17 1.33 -11.94
N TYR A 127 -7.59 0.16 -12.18
CA TYR A 127 -8.19 -1.11 -11.79
C TYR A 127 -8.24 -1.26 -10.27
N ILE A 128 -7.13 -0.95 -9.59
CA ILE A 128 -7.06 -0.98 -8.13
C ILE A 128 -8.04 0.03 -7.53
N THR A 129 -8.05 1.25 -8.05
CA THR A 129 -8.95 2.31 -7.60
C THR A 129 -10.41 1.89 -7.73
N GLN A 130 -10.80 1.31 -8.86
CA GLN A 130 -12.17 0.84 -9.08
C GLN A 130 -12.59 -0.24 -8.09
N LEU A 131 -11.73 -1.23 -7.84
CA LEU A 131 -12.06 -2.30 -6.90
C LEU A 131 -12.21 -1.78 -5.47
N LEU A 132 -11.38 -0.83 -5.06
CA LEU A 132 -11.51 -0.21 -3.74
C LEU A 132 -12.81 0.58 -3.61
N GLU A 133 -13.16 1.37 -4.61
CA GLU A 133 -14.32 2.26 -4.59
C GLU A 133 -15.65 1.50 -4.74
N ARG A 134 -15.71 0.46 -5.56
CA ARG A 134 -16.92 -0.34 -5.74
C ARG A 134 -17.48 -0.89 -4.45
N SER A 135 -16.62 -1.16 -3.51
CA SER A 135 -16.99 -1.80 -2.26
C SER A 135 -17.51 -0.80 -1.22
N VAL A 136 -17.31 0.49 -1.45
CA VAL A 136 -17.81 1.56 -0.58
C VAL A 136 -19.27 1.88 -0.89
N ILE A 137 -19.73 1.57 -2.09
CA ILE A 137 -21.07 1.90 -2.57
C ILE A 137 -22.12 0.89 -2.06
N HIS A 138 -21.70 -0.21 -1.50
CA HIS A 138 -22.63 -1.25 -0.98
C HIS A 138 -22.73 -1.20 0.51
#